data_e618374d1dd2e0ab21daa9be544f8c4b
#
_entry.id   e618374d1dd2e0ab21daa9be544f8c4b
#
_cell.length_a   1.000
_cell.length_b   1.000
_cell.length_c   1.000
_cell.angle_alpha   90.00
_cell.angle_beta   90.00
_cell.angle_gamma   90.00
#
_symmetry.space_group_name_H-M   'P 1'
#
loop_
_entity.id
_entity.type
_entity.pdbx_description
1 polymer ?
#
loop_
_entity_poly.entity_id
_entity_poly.type
_entity_poly.pdbx_seq_one_letter_code
_entity_poly.pdbx_strand_id
1 'polypeptide(L)'
;MPRNPVSIPVPGIEISLNAQTLTLFPGDTSKPLSYPVSTALNGPGERQSSGCTPTGRHYVRAMVGDGLPLNTVFIARRPTGEVYSEQLARQFPERDWILSRIIWLCGLESGRNRGSGVDSFRRFIYIHGTPDTE
;
A
#
# COMPACT_ATOMS: atom_id res chain seq x y z
N MET A 1 10.83 -18.35 -21.52
CA MET A 1 12.01 -17.86 -20.83
C MET A 1 11.64 -17.10 -19.60
N PRO A 2 12.16 -17.46 -18.54
CA PRO A 2 11.93 -16.66 -17.37
C PRO A 2 12.53 -15.29 -17.58
N ARG A 3 11.77 -14.30 -17.26
CA ARG A 3 12.36 -12.97 -17.21
C ARG A 3 13.53 -13.01 -16.23
N ASN A 4 14.50 -12.18 -16.48
CA ASN A 4 15.60 -12.02 -15.55
C ASN A 4 15.00 -11.56 -14.22
N PRO A 5 15.07 -12.35 -13.18
CA PRO A 5 14.37 -11.99 -11.96
C PRO A 5 14.99 -10.76 -11.34
N VAL A 6 14.14 -9.80 -11.03
CA VAL A 6 14.53 -8.76 -10.11
C VAL A 6 14.73 -9.45 -8.77
N SER A 7 15.92 -9.33 -8.21
CA SER A 7 16.20 -9.91 -6.91
C SER A 7 15.35 -9.20 -5.86
N ILE A 8 14.44 -9.92 -5.24
CA ILE A 8 13.60 -9.38 -4.19
C ILE A 8 14.27 -9.72 -2.86
N PRO A 9 14.60 -8.71 -2.05
CA PRO A 9 15.15 -8.97 -0.72
C PRO A 9 14.23 -9.87 0.09
N VAL A 10 14.79 -10.67 0.95
CA VAL A 10 14.02 -11.59 1.79
C VAL A 10 14.27 -11.19 3.23
N PRO A 11 13.23 -10.82 4.01
CA PRO A 11 11.82 -10.74 3.60
C PRO A 11 11.56 -9.60 2.62
N GLY A 12 10.57 -9.79 1.77
CA GLY A 12 10.23 -8.78 0.78
C GLY A 12 8.81 -8.88 0.29
N ILE A 13 8.38 -7.88 -0.45
CA ILE A 13 7.02 -7.79 -0.99
C ILE A 13 7.13 -7.47 -2.47
N GLU A 14 6.33 -8.15 -3.27
CA GLU A 14 6.16 -7.83 -4.68
C GLU A 14 4.70 -7.51 -4.94
N ILE A 15 4.44 -6.38 -5.62
CA ILE A 15 3.08 -6.00 -5.99
C ILE A 15 3.00 -6.01 -7.51
N SER A 16 2.10 -6.84 -8.03
CA SER A 16 1.83 -6.91 -9.47
C SER A 16 0.63 -6.05 -9.80
N LEU A 17 0.85 -5.00 -10.57
CA LEU A 17 -0.24 -4.13 -11.00
C LEU A 17 -1.13 -4.83 -12.01
N ASN A 18 -0.55 -5.67 -12.87
CA ASN A 18 -1.34 -6.44 -13.83
C ASN A 18 -2.25 -7.44 -13.15
N ALA A 19 -1.73 -8.20 -12.20
CA ALA A 19 -2.48 -9.25 -11.55
C ALA A 19 -3.28 -8.75 -10.34
N GLN A 20 -3.03 -7.53 -9.89
CA GLN A 20 -3.64 -6.95 -8.69
C GLN A 20 -3.42 -7.86 -7.50
N THR A 21 -2.17 -8.25 -7.28
CA THR A 21 -1.78 -9.10 -6.17
C THR A 21 -0.57 -8.52 -5.46
N LEU A 22 -0.52 -8.82 -4.16
CA LEU A 22 0.64 -8.55 -3.31
C LEU A 22 1.15 -9.89 -2.82
N THR A 23 2.43 -10.17 -3.05
CA THR A 23 3.05 -11.40 -2.59
C THR A 23 4.11 -11.07 -1.56
N LEU A 24 3.99 -11.70 -0.40
CA LEU A 24 4.97 -11.57 0.68
C LEU A 24 5.91 -12.77 0.63
N PHE A 25 7.20 -12.47 0.58
CA PHE A 25 8.25 -13.47 0.62
C PHE A 25 8.88 -13.44 2.01
N PRO A 26 8.52 -14.42 2.88
CA PRO A 26 9.06 -14.44 4.25
C PRO A 26 10.57 -14.65 4.26
N GLY A 27 11.21 -14.24 5.35
CA GLY A 27 12.65 -14.38 5.48
C GLY A 27 13.11 -15.76 5.93
N ASP A 28 12.22 -16.75 5.90
CA ASP A 28 12.53 -18.11 6.33
C ASP A 28 12.18 -19.08 5.20
N THR A 29 12.01 -20.35 5.54
CA THR A 29 11.68 -21.38 4.56
C THR A 29 10.20 -21.47 4.23
N SER A 30 9.38 -20.59 4.79
CA SER A 30 7.95 -20.58 4.54
C SER A 30 7.65 -20.23 3.09
N LYS A 31 6.53 -20.74 2.61
CA LYS A 31 6.07 -20.44 1.26
C LYS A 31 5.62 -18.98 1.15
N PRO A 32 5.77 -18.37 -0.01
CA PRO A 32 5.21 -17.05 -0.26
C PRO A 32 3.71 -17.03 -0.02
N LEU A 33 3.23 -15.88 0.45
CA LEU A 33 1.81 -15.64 0.70
C LEU A 33 1.33 -14.56 -0.25
N SER A 34 0.20 -14.80 -0.93
CA SER A 34 -0.35 -13.84 -1.88
C SER A 34 -1.71 -13.36 -1.42
N TYR A 35 -1.96 -12.08 -1.66
CA TYR A 35 -3.20 -11.41 -1.29
C TYR A 35 -3.70 -10.57 -2.46
N PRO A 36 -5.01 -10.47 -2.65
CA PRO A 36 -5.54 -9.53 -3.64
C PRO A 36 -5.36 -8.10 -3.14
N VAL A 37 -5.06 -7.20 -4.05
CA VAL A 37 -4.99 -5.77 -3.74
C VAL A 37 -5.66 -4.97 -4.84
N SER A 38 -6.00 -3.73 -4.52
CA SER A 38 -6.48 -2.76 -5.51
C SER A 38 -5.50 -1.61 -5.56
N THR A 39 -4.97 -1.36 -6.75
CA THR A 39 -4.09 -0.23 -6.98
C THR A 39 -4.89 0.89 -7.64
N ALA A 40 -4.24 2.01 -7.92
CA ALA A 40 -4.92 3.20 -8.39
C ALA A 40 -5.67 2.97 -9.71
N LEU A 41 -6.88 3.50 -9.82
CA LEU A 41 -7.67 3.42 -11.05
C LEU A 41 -6.96 4.07 -12.23
N ASN A 42 -6.17 5.10 -11.98
CA ASN A 42 -5.43 5.79 -13.02
C ASN A 42 -4.22 5.00 -13.54
N GLY A 43 -3.99 3.80 -12.99
CA GLY A 43 -2.90 2.94 -13.44
C GLY A 43 -1.55 3.36 -12.90
N PRO A 44 -0.45 2.87 -13.51
CA PRO A 44 0.88 3.16 -13.02
C PRO A 44 1.32 4.58 -13.35
N GLY A 45 2.11 5.17 -12.48
CA GLY A 45 2.69 6.48 -12.69
C GLY A 45 3.26 7.05 -11.42
N GLU A 46 4.29 7.88 -11.55
CA GLU A 46 5.06 8.37 -10.41
C GLU A 46 4.87 9.84 -10.13
N ARG A 47 4.20 10.58 -11.01
CA ARG A 47 4.09 12.02 -10.85
C ARG A 47 3.25 12.43 -9.65
N GLN A 48 3.69 13.49 -9.00
CA GLN A 48 2.91 14.14 -7.95
C GLN A 48 1.54 14.52 -8.50
N SER A 49 0.51 14.26 -7.72
CA SER A 49 -0.89 14.60 -8.05
C SER A 49 -1.47 13.88 -9.27
N SER A 50 -0.82 12.81 -9.73
CA SER A 50 -1.33 12.05 -10.87
C SER A 50 -2.48 11.12 -10.49
N GLY A 51 -2.59 10.75 -9.22
CA GLY A 51 -3.53 9.73 -8.79
C GLY A 51 -3.15 8.34 -9.24
N CYS A 52 -1.91 8.12 -9.64
CA CYS A 52 -1.41 6.85 -10.12
C CYS A 52 -0.64 6.10 -9.04
N THR A 53 -0.49 4.80 -9.23
CA THR A 53 0.36 3.97 -8.36
C THR A 53 1.79 3.99 -8.89
N PRO A 54 2.77 4.39 -8.08
CA PRO A 54 4.16 4.42 -8.53
C PRO A 54 4.69 3.02 -8.73
N THR A 55 5.63 2.90 -9.66
CA THR A 55 6.31 1.64 -9.96
C THR A 55 7.74 1.69 -9.45
N GLY A 56 8.43 0.54 -9.53
CA GLY A 56 9.82 0.47 -9.17
C GLY A 56 10.02 0.06 -7.72
N ARG A 57 11.24 0.22 -7.28
CA ARG A 57 11.69 -0.31 -5.98
C ARG A 57 11.38 0.68 -4.87
N HIS A 58 10.87 0.14 -3.77
CA HIS A 58 10.50 0.91 -2.60
C HIS A 58 11.00 0.19 -1.34
N TYR A 59 11.00 0.90 -0.23
CA TYR A 59 11.16 0.27 1.08
C TYR A 59 10.08 0.78 2.01
N VAL A 60 9.82 0.01 3.06
CA VAL A 60 8.87 0.42 4.09
C VAL A 60 9.57 1.39 5.01
N ARG A 61 9.12 2.65 4.99
CA ARG A 61 9.75 3.69 5.79
C ARG A 61 9.08 3.87 7.14
N ALA A 62 7.77 3.70 7.21
CA ALA A 62 7.04 3.85 8.45
C ALA A 62 5.86 2.89 8.49
N MET A 63 5.50 2.44 9.67
CA MET A 63 4.31 1.61 9.90
C MET A 63 3.50 2.26 11.00
N VAL A 64 2.19 2.40 10.76
CA VAL A 64 1.28 3.06 11.68
C VAL A 64 0.17 2.09 12.06
N GLY A 65 -0.18 2.07 13.34
CA GLY A 65 -1.33 1.30 13.82
C GLY A 65 -0.98 0.10 14.68
N ASP A 66 0.28 -0.11 15.01
CA ASP A 66 0.66 -1.25 15.85
C ASP A 66 -0.10 -1.20 17.18
N GLY A 67 -0.65 -2.34 17.58
CA GLY A 67 -1.40 -2.45 18.82
C GLY A 67 -2.83 -1.95 18.75
N LEU A 68 -3.27 -1.36 17.65
CA LEU A 68 -4.64 -0.89 17.49
C LEU A 68 -5.54 -2.02 16.97
N PRO A 69 -6.86 -1.94 17.24
CA PRO A 69 -7.78 -2.95 16.73
C PRO A 69 -7.76 -3.04 15.21
N LEU A 70 -8.05 -4.22 14.68
CA LEU A 70 -8.29 -4.35 13.25
C LEU A 70 -9.48 -3.48 12.87
N ASN A 71 -9.48 -2.99 11.64
CA ASN A 71 -10.50 -2.08 11.12
C ASN A 71 -10.51 -0.70 11.79
N THR A 72 -9.47 -0.37 12.55
CA THR A 72 -9.28 1.01 13.02
C THR A 72 -9.24 1.92 11.81
N VAL A 73 -9.98 3.03 11.88
CA VAL A 73 -10.08 4.00 10.79
C VAL A 73 -9.00 5.05 10.94
N PHE A 74 -8.32 5.35 9.85
CA PHE A 74 -7.26 6.37 9.81
C PHE A 74 -7.65 7.50 8.87
N ILE A 75 -7.37 8.72 9.30
CA ILE A 75 -7.44 9.91 8.45
C ILE A 75 -6.14 10.68 8.66
N ALA A 76 -5.51 11.09 7.57
CA ALA A 76 -4.23 11.81 7.61
C ALA A 76 -3.20 11.08 8.49
N ARG A 77 -3.14 9.76 8.36
CA ARG A 77 -2.19 8.89 9.06
C ARG A 77 -2.35 8.85 10.57
N ARG A 78 -3.54 9.21 11.05
CA ARG A 78 -3.85 9.19 12.49
C ARG A 78 -5.10 8.37 12.73
N PRO A 79 -5.13 7.58 13.80
CA PRO A 79 -6.35 6.86 14.14
C PRO A 79 -7.41 7.86 14.57
N THR A 80 -8.65 7.63 14.10
CA THR A 80 -9.77 8.51 14.42
C THR A 80 -10.46 8.13 15.72
N GLY A 81 -10.17 6.94 16.24
CA GLY A 81 -10.92 6.37 17.35
C GLY A 81 -12.10 5.53 16.89
N GLU A 82 -12.39 5.54 15.61
CA GLU A 82 -13.49 4.75 15.03
C GLU A 82 -12.99 3.38 14.62
N VAL A 83 -13.91 2.41 14.62
CA VAL A 83 -13.68 1.10 14.02
C VAL A 83 -14.71 0.94 12.91
N TYR A 84 -14.26 0.54 11.73
CA TYR A 84 -15.13 0.45 10.56
C TYR A 84 -16.28 -0.51 10.80
N SER A 85 -17.45 -0.12 10.33
CA SER A 85 -18.64 -0.95 10.29
C SER A 85 -19.46 -0.54 9.07
N GLU A 86 -20.37 -1.42 8.66
CA GLU A 86 -21.28 -1.07 7.57
C GLU A 86 -22.16 0.11 7.93
N GLN A 87 -22.53 0.22 9.21
CA GLN A 87 -23.32 1.35 9.67
C GLN A 87 -22.56 2.65 9.52
N LEU A 88 -21.28 2.66 9.91
CA LEU A 88 -20.43 3.84 9.78
C LEU A 88 -20.27 4.21 8.30
N ALA A 89 -20.08 3.22 7.44
CA ALA A 89 -19.95 3.47 6.01
C ALA A 89 -21.23 4.10 5.42
N ARG A 90 -22.38 3.68 5.89
CA ARG A 90 -23.66 4.27 5.43
C ARG A 90 -23.80 5.71 5.87
N GLN A 91 -23.23 6.07 7.03
CA GLN A 91 -23.25 7.46 7.50
C GLN A 91 -22.31 8.35 6.70
N PHE A 92 -21.24 7.80 6.16
CA PHE A 92 -20.22 8.57 5.45
C PHE A 92 -19.87 7.89 4.12
N PRO A 93 -20.81 7.85 3.16
CA PRO A 93 -20.63 7.06 1.93
C PRO A 93 -19.52 7.58 1.02
N GLU A 94 -19.07 8.82 1.23
CA GLU A 94 -18.02 9.40 0.38
C GLU A 94 -16.61 9.26 0.96
N ARG A 95 -16.48 8.69 2.16
CA ARG A 95 -15.15 8.58 2.77
C ARG A 95 -14.32 7.50 2.12
N ASP A 96 -13.05 7.80 1.96
CA ASP A 96 -12.06 6.82 1.55
C ASP A 96 -11.57 6.11 2.80
N TRP A 97 -11.85 4.81 2.89
CA TRP A 97 -11.58 4.05 4.10
C TRP A 97 -10.18 3.48 4.10
N ILE A 98 -9.34 4.02 4.98
CA ILE A 98 -8.00 3.49 5.24
C ILE A 98 -8.06 2.80 6.59
N LEU A 99 -7.91 1.48 6.58
CA LEU A 99 -8.22 0.65 7.74
C LEU A 99 -7.02 -0.13 8.23
N SER A 100 -7.07 -0.47 9.49
CA SER A 100 -6.26 -1.44 10.20
C SER A 100 -4.82 -1.03 10.40
N ARG A 101 -4.07 -0.86 9.33
CA ARG A 101 -2.64 -0.53 9.37
C ARG A 101 -2.27 0.29 8.15
N ILE A 102 -1.29 1.16 8.33
CA ILE A 102 -0.68 1.87 7.22
C ILE A 102 0.77 1.44 7.12
N ILE A 103 1.14 0.92 5.96
CA ILE A 103 2.53 0.62 5.64
C ILE A 103 2.96 1.67 4.63
N TRP A 104 3.75 2.62 5.06
CA TRP A 104 4.08 3.83 4.30
C TRP A 104 5.38 3.61 3.55
N LEU A 105 5.34 3.78 2.24
CA LEU A 105 6.44 3.42 1.36
C LEU A 105 7.26 4.63 0.96
N CYS A 106 8.55 4.39 0.76
CA CYS A 106 9.47 5.38 0.22
C CYS A 106 10.21 4.79 -0.97
N GLY A 107 10.34 5.56 -2.03
CA GLY A 107 11.04 5.10 -3.23
C GLY A 107 12.53 4.93 -3.01
N LEU A 108 13.12 4.04 -3.77
CA LEU A 108 14.57 3.79 -3.76
C LEU A 108 15.25 4.32 -5.02
N GLU A 109 14.49 4.77 -6.02
CA GLU A 109 15.04 5.14 -7.32
C GLU A 109 14.89 6.64 -7.55
N SER A 110 15.99 7.36 -7.37
CA SER A 110 16.03 8.81 -7.54
C SER A 110 15.55 9.20 -8.93
N GLY A 111 14.64 10.18 -9.00
CA GLY A 111 14.10 10.66 -10.27
C GLY A 111 12.96 9.83 -10.80
N ARG A 112 12.72 8.65 -10.27
CA ARG A 112 11.60 7.83 -10.68
C ARG A 112 10.51 7.80 -9.63
N ASN A 113 10.84 7.41 -8.39
CA ASN A 113 9.87 7.34 -7.30
C ASN A 113 10.40 7.96 -6.02
N ARG A 114 11.53 8.66 -6.11
CA ARG A 114 12.15 9.38 -5.00
C ARG A 114 12.62 10.73 -5.50
N GLY A 115 12.28 11.77 -4.75
CA GLY A 115 12.71 13.12 -5.06
C GLY A 115 11.58 13.99 -5.60
N SER A 116 11.89 15.23 -5.84
CA SER A 116 10.91 16.27 -6.16
C SER A 116 10.02 15.91 -7.35
N GLY A 117 8.72 16.00 -7.14
CA GLY A 117 7.72 15.78 -8.18
C GLY A 117 7.32 14.33 -8.40
N VAL A 118 8.04 13.36 -7.81
CA VAL A 118 7.76 11.94 -8.00
C VAL A 118 7.89 11.13 -6.71
N ASP A 119 8.03 11.76 -5.59
CA ASP A 119 8.41 11.11 -4.34
C ASP A 119 7.26 10.31 -3.75
N SER A 120 7.38 8.99 -3.71
CA SER A 120 6.33 8.12 -3.17
C SER A 120 6.00 8.43 -1.72
N PHE A 121 7.01 8.70 -0.89
CA PHE A 121 6.76 8.97 0.52
C PHE A 121 5.96 10.27 0.69
N ARG A 122 6.31 11.30 -0.05
CA ARG A 122 5.61 12.59 0.01
C ARG A 122 4.25 12.53 -0.66
N ARG A 123 4.03 11.59 -1.56
CA ARG A 123 2.74 11.36 -2.21
C ARG A 123 1.81 10.52 -1.33
N PHE A 124 2.24 10.11 -0.15
CA PHE A 124 1.46 9.30 0.78
C PHE A 124 1.06 7.94 0.17
N ILE A 125 2.04 7.26 -0.38
CA ILE A 125 1.81 5.94 -0.96
C ILE A 125 1.87 4.90 0.15
N TYR A 126 0.74 4.26 0.40
CA TYR A 126 0.58 3.29 1.48
C TYR A 126 0.09 1.96 0.98
N ILE A 127 0.47 0.90 1.70
CA ILE A 127 -0.28 -0.35 1.72
C ILE A 127 -1.18 -0.26 2.95
N HIS A 128 -2.48 -0.43 2.77
CA HIS A 128 -3.41 -0.31 3.89
C HIS A 128 -4.61 -1.23 3.70
N GLY A 129 -5.33 -1.47 4.79
CA GLY A 129 -6.57 -2.22 4.72
C GLY A 129 -7.69 -1.40 4.11
N THR A 130 -8.65 -2.09 3.53
CA THR A 130 -9.87 -1.52 2.96
C THR A 130 -11.06 -2.35 3.42
N PRO A 131 -12.28 -1.83 3.28
CA PRO A 131 -13.45 -2.64 3.58
C PRO A 131 -13.49 -3.90 2.72
N ASP A 132 -13.94 -4.97 3.34
CA ASP A 132 -14.05 -6.28 2.67
C ASP A 132 -15.39 -6.37 1.94
N THR A 133 -15.69 -5.37 1.17
CA THR A 133 -16.91 -5.32 0.37
C THR A 133 -16.49 -5.44 -1.06
N GLU A 134 -17.03 -6.01 -1.70
CA GLU A 134 -16.69 -6.01 -2.99
C GLU A 134 -17.23 -5.72 -3.80
#